data_8b7c429d321dcd4b07b898c696f619b5
#
_entry.id   8b7c429d321dcd4b07b898c696f619b5
#
_cell.length_a   1.000
_cell.length_b   1.000
_cell.length_c   1.000
_cell.angle_alpha   90.00
_cell.angle_beta   90.00
_cell.angle_gamma   90.00
#
_symmetry.space_group_name_H-M   'P 1'
#
loop_
_entity.id
_entity.type
_entity.pdbx_description
1 polymer ?
#
loop_
_entity_poly.entity_id
_entity_poly.type
_entity_poly.pdbx_seq_one_letter_code
_entity_poly.pdbx_strand_id
1 'polypeptide(L)'
;MKEKNILRFSILFYWTFFWGLSVLDKIIPDVHHLWVGKDFFALFVKFFGSLGFKDPIFATIALAFISSLEGLNFIFYLLASINFLKGKESLSQKWFFRAIFTSITLFSLFSIGDQVFGDRFQLLEHGLFWLILIASWILFKYISNSDGKSLEFKVDKGVKIAIAIGVLITAGASISIIDFSSKTFTNVSAPVEGT
;
A
#
# COMPACT_ATOMS: atom_id res chain seq x y z
N MET A 1 -9.03 -22.82 -16.75
CA MET A 1 -8.32 -22.62 -15.44
C MET A 1 -9.35 -22.87 -14.34
N LYS A 2 -9.03 -23.63 -13.26
CA LYS A 2 -9.99 -23.82 -12.16
C LYS A 2 -10.23 -22.48 -11.48
N GLU A 3 -11.44 -22.21 -10.97
CA GLU A 3 -11.85 -20.95 -10.33
C GLU A 3 -10.84 -20.46 -9.28
N LYS A 4 -10.33 -21.38 -8.47
CA LYS A 4 -9.27 -21.10 -7.48
C LYS A 4 -8.02 -20.46 -8.08
N ASN A 5 -7.60 -20.92 -9.27
CA ASN A 5 -6.42 -20.39 -9.94
C ASN A 5 -6.69 -19.01 -10.54
N ILE A 6 -7.95 -18.74 -10.93
CA ILE A 6 -8.36 -17.41 -11.40
C ILE A 6 -8.21 -16.41 -10.25
N LEU A 7 -8.75 -16.72 -9.08
CA LEU A 7 -8.68 -15.83 -7.91
C LEU A 7 -7.22 -15.57 -7.48
N ARG A 8 -6.40 -16.60 -7.43
CA ARG A 8 -4.97 -16.45 -7.09
C ARG A 8 -4.23 -15.60 -8.10
N PHE A 9 -4.49 -15.84 -9.38
CA PHE A 9 -3.90 -15.02 -10.45
C PHE A 9 -4.37 -13.57 -10.37
N SER A 10 -5.66 -13.32 -10.07
CA SER A 10 -6.19 -11.96 -9.91
C SER A 10 -5.48 -11.19 -8.78
N ILE A 11 -5.16 -11.86 -7.67
CA ILE A 11 -4.37 -11.25 -6.58
C ILE A 11 -2.98 -10.84 -7.07
N LEU A 12 -2.27 -11.76 -7.75
CA LEU A 12 -0.93 -11.48 -8.29
C LEU A 12 -0.97 -10.36 -9.33
N PHE A 13 -1.96 -10.39 -10.21
CA PHE A 13 -2.14 -9.42 -11.28
C PHE A 13 -2.40 -8.03 -10.71
N TYR A 14 -3.33 -7.91 -9.75
CA TYR A 14 -3.64 -6.64 -9.09
C TYR A 14 -2.38 -5.99 -8.51
N TRP A 15 -1.61 -6.71 -7.69
CA TRP A 15 -0.41 -6.16 -7.07
C TRP A 15 0.72 -5.89 -8.05
N THR A 16 0.83 -6.70 -9.11
CA THR A 16 1.80 -6.44 -10.19
C THR A 16 1.49 -5.10 -10.87
N PHE A 17 0.23 -4.87 -11.22
CA PHE A 17 -0.19 -3.61 -11.84
C PHE A 17 -0.08 -2.44 -10.87
N PHE A 18 -0.51 -2.61 -9.64
CA PHE A 18 -0.42 -1.56 -8.62
C PHE A 18 1.02 -1.00 -8.50
N TRP A 19 1.99 -1.88 -8.27
CA TRP A 19 3.39 -1.44 -8.17
C TRP A 19 3.98 -1.00 -9.51
N GLY A 20 3.59 -1.61 -10.61
CA GLY A 20 4.02 -1.19 -11.94
C GLY A 20 3.57 0.24 -12.27
N LEU A 21 2.31 0.57 -11.99
CA LEU A 21 1.79 1.93 -12.18
C LEU A 21 2.42 2.92 -11.21
N SER A 22 2.67 2.53 -9.95
CA SER A 22 3.36 3.37 -8.98
C SER A 22 4.78 3.76 -9.43
N VAL A 23 5.51 2.83 -10.04
CA VAL A 23 6.83 3.10 -10.62
C VAL A 23 6.72 4.01 -11.84
N LEU A 24 5.75 3.76 -12.73
CA LEU A 24 5.53 4.56 -13.94
C LEU A 24 5.19 6.01 -13.59
N ASP A 25 4.37 6.23 -12.57
CA ASP A 25 3.97 7.57 -12.09
C ASP A 25 5.18 8.41 -11.64
N LYS A 26 6.26 7.77 -11.20
CA LYS A 26 7.49 8.45 -10.78
C LYS A 26 8.52 8.63 -11.89
N ILE A 27 8.50 7.78 -12.91
CA ILE A 27 9.43 7.83 -14.05
C ILE A 27 8.89 8.73 -15.15
N ILE A 28 7.58 8.78 -15.31
CA ILE A 28 6.90 9.56 -16.36
C ILE A 28 6.06 10.63 -15.67
N PRO A 29 6.65 11.77 -15.32
CA PRO A 29 6.03 12.76 -14.44
C PRO A 29 4.83 13.48 -15.06
N ASP A 30 4.64 13.42 -16.37
CA ASP A 30 3.64 14.24 -17.05
C ASP A 30 2.99 13.53 -18.23
N VAL A 31 2.05 12.62 -17.95
CA VAL A 31 1.20 12.02 -18.98
C VAL A 31 -0.17 12.71 -18.94
N HIS A 32 -0.22 13.99 -19.28
CA HIS A 32 -1.39 14.88 -19.22
C HIS A 32 -2.69 14.32 -19.84
N HIS A 33 -2.60 13.26 -20.64
CA HIS A 33 -3.75 12.68 -21.33
C HIS A 33 -4.21 11.33 -20.75
N LEU A 34 -3.41 10.69 -19.87
CA LEU A 34 -3.71 9.35 -19.34
C LEU A 34 -3.99 9.35 -17.85
N TRP A 35 -3.23 10.10 -17.07
CA TRP A 35 -3.47 10.28 -15.63
C TRP A 35 -2.86 11.61 -15.16
N VAL A 36 -3.37 12.10 -14.03
CA VAL A 36 -2.78 13.24 -13.33
C VAL A 36 -1.76 12.68 -12.34
N GLY A 37 -0.47 12.80 -12.68
CA GLY A 37 0.63 12.43 -11.79
C GLY A 37 0.70 13.33 -10.56
N LYS A 38 1.12 12.76 -9.42
CA LYS A 38 1.41 13.56 -8.22
C LYS A 38 2.86 14.00 -8.25
N ASP A 39 3.10 15.29 -7.99
CA ASP A 39 4.48 15.77 -7.84
C ASP A 39 5.07 15.32 -6.50
N PHE A 40 5.59 14.10 -6.50
CA PHE A 40 6.22 13.50 -5.32
C PHE A 40 7.48 14.25 -4.89
N PHE A 41 8.23 14.83 -5.83
CA PHE A 41 9.43 15.58 -5.49
C PHE A 41 9.10 16.84 -4.68
N ALA A 42 8.14 17.65 -5.13
CA ALA A 42 7.68 18.81 -4.38
C ALA A 42 7.13 18.45 -3.00
N LEU A 43 6.40 17.31 -2.90
CA LEU A 43 5.91 16.80 -1.64
C LEU A 43 7.04 16.48 -0.67
N PHE A 44 8.07 15.75 -1.13
CA PHE A 44 9.23 15.40 -0.31
C PHE A 44 10.05 16.63 0.10
N VAL A 45 10.25 17.61 -0.81
CA VAL A 45 10.90 18.90 -0.48
C VAL A 45 10.16 19.60 0.65
N LYS A 46 8.82 19.64 0.59
CA LYS A 46 8.01 20.22 1.66
C LYS A 46 8.17 19.45 2.98
N PHE A 47 8.16 18.13 2.94
CA PHE A 47 8.29 17.30 4.13
C PHE A 47 9.65 17.46 4.80
N PHE A 48 10.74 17.34 4.06
CA PHE A 48 12.09 17.53 4.60
C PHE A 48 12.33 18.98 5.05
N GLY A 49 11.78 19.96 4.32
CA GLY A 49 11.82 21.36 4.71
C GLY A 49 11.16 21.63 6.08
N SER A 50 10.05 20.95 6.37
CA SER A 50 9.37 21.07 7.68
C SER A 50 10.19 20.50 8.84
N LEU A 51 11.10 19.56 8.56
CA LEU A 51 12.05 19.00 9.52
C LEU A 51 13.37 19.82 9.63
N GLY A 52 13.48 20.91 8.87
CA GLY A 52 14.69 21.74 8.82
C GLY A 52 15.73 21.33 7.76
N PHE A 53 15.51 20.25 7.03
CA PHE A 53 16.35 19.82 5.92
C PHE A 53 15.95 20.54 4.63
N LYS A 54 16.50 21.73 4.43
CA LYS A 54 16.10 22.63 3.31
C LYS A 54 16.74 22.29 1.96
N ASP A 55 17.82 21.50 1.95
CA ASP A 55 18.49 21.10 0.73
C ASP A 55 17.65 20.08 -0.04
N PRO A 56 17.27 20.31 -1.30
CA PRO A 56 16.49 19.39 -2.13
C PRO A 56 17.14 18.02 -2.32
N ILE A 57 18.43 17.88 -2.04
CA ILE A 57 19.14 16.58 -2.12
C ILE A 57 18.51 15.51 -1.25
N PHE A 58 17.98 15.88 -0.07
CA PHE A 58 17.31 14.93 0.83
C PHE A 58 16.05 14.35 0.20
N ALA A 59 15.26 15.21 -0.47
CA ALA A 59 14.07 14.79 -1.22
C ALA A 59 14.45 13.86 -2.39
N THR A 60 15.52 14.21 -3.14
CA THR A 60 16.02 13.40 -4.25
C THR A 60 16.44 12.00 -3.78
N ILE A 61 17.25 11.91 -2.73
CA ILE A 61 17.73 10.62 -2.19
C ILE A 61 16.56 9.79 -1.70
N ALA A 62 15.63 10.37 -0.93
CA ALA A 62 14.48 9.65 -0.40
C ALA A 62 13.57 9.15 -1.52
N LEU A 63 13.27 9.99 -2.52
CA LEU A 63 12.44 9.61 -3.64
C LEU A 63 13.09 8.51 -4.48
N ALA A 64 14.40 8.61 -4.76
CA ALA A 64 15.13 7.57 -5.48
C ALA A 64 15.12 6.23 -4.73
N PHE A 65 15.32 6.26 -3.42
CA PHE A 65 15.28 5.06 -2.57
C PHE A 65 13.89 4.40 -2.59
N ILE A 66 12.83 5.19 -2.38
CA ILE A 66 11.45 4.69 -2.39
C ILE A 66 11.08 4.13 -3.77
N SER A 67 11.39 4.85 -4.86
CA SER A 67 11.12 4.38 -6.22
C SER A 67 11.85 3.06 -6.53
N SER A 68 13.06 2.89 -6.01
CA SER A 68 13.82 1.63 -6.15
C SER A 68 13.12 0.47 -5.42
N LEU A 69 12.59 0.69 -4.22
CA LEU A 69 11.83 -0.32 -3.47
C LEU A 69 10.51 -0.67 -4.16
N GLU A 70 9.81 0.30 -4.73
CA GLU A 70 8.59 0.05 -5.51
C GLU A 70 8.90 -0.76 -6.78
N GLY A 71 9.99 -0.42 -7.49
CA GLY A 71 10.48 -1.20 -8.63
C GLY A 71 10.83 -2.64 -8.24
N LEU A 72 11.45 -2.83 -7.10
CA LEU A 72 11.74 -4.17 -6.55
C LEU A 72 10.45 -4.94 -6.24
N ASN A 73 9.44 -4.31 -5.65
CA ASN A 73 8.12 -4.90 -5.43
C ASN A 73 7.48 -5.32 -6.75
N PHE A 74 7.46 -4.44 -7.74
CA PHE A 74 6.95 -4.77 -9.08
C PHE A 74 7.62 -6.03 -9.64
N ILE A 75 8.96 -6.10 -9.60
CA ILE A 75 9.71 -7.26 -10.09
C ILE A 75 9.33 -8.53 -9.34
N PHE A 76 9.19 -8.50 -8.01
CA PHE A 76 8.83 -9.68 -7.23
C PHE A 76 7.42 -10.18 -7.55
N TYR A 77 6.43 -9.29 -7.68
CA TYR A 77 5.08 -9.68 -8.10
C TYR A 77 5.04 -10.20 -9.53
N LEU A 78 5.78 -9.59 -10.44
CA LEU A 78 5.90 -10.04 -11.81
C LEU A 78 6.51 -11.46 -11.90
N LEU A 79 7.58 -11.71 -11.16
CA LEU A 79 8.20 -13.05 -11.07
C LEU A 79 7.24 -14.07 -10.44
N ALA A 80 6.47 -13.68 -9.41
CA ALA A 80 5.44 -14.54 -8.84
C ALA A 80 4.38 -14.90 -9.88
N SER A 81 3.89 -13.91 -10.64
CA SER A 81 2.88 -14.08 -11.69
C SER A 81 3.38 -14.97 -12.83
N ILE A 82 4.59 -14.73 -13.33
CA ILE A 82 5.20 -15.53 -14.40
C ILE A 82 5.38 -17.00 -13.97
N ASN A 83 5.87 -17.23 -12.74
CA ASN A 83 6.05 -18.59 -12.23
C ASN A 83 4.71 -19.30 -11.98
N PHE A 84 3.67 -18.56 -11.56
CA PHE A 84 2.32 -19.07 -11.43
C PHE A 84 1.78 -19.56 -12.78
N LEU A 85 1.88 -18.74 -13.82
CA LEU A 85 1.43 -19.09 -15.17
C LEU A 85 2.21 -20.27 -15.76
N LYS A 86 3.48 -20.43 -15.39
CA LYS A 86 4.32 -21.59 -15.78
C LYS A 86 4.06 -22.85 -14.95
N GLY A 87 3.09 -22.83 -14.02
CA GLY A 87 2.79 -23.96 -13.13
C GLY A 87 3.86 -24.25 -12.07
N LYS A 88 4.84 -23.34 -11.87
CA LYS A 88 5.91 -23.47 -10.88
C LYS A 88 5.44 -22.95 -9.51
N GLU A 89 4.49 -23.66 -8.91
CA GLU A 89 3.75 -23.25 -7.72
C GLU A 89 4.64 -22.84 -6.55
N SER A 90 5.61 -23.69 -6.17
CA SER A 90 6.51 -23.41 -5.03
C SER A 90 7.35 -22.15 -5.24
N LEU A 91 7.78 -21.91 -6.48
CA LEU A 91 8.59 -20.74 -6.83
C LEU A 91 7.72 -19.47 -6.86
N SER A 92 6.49 -19.57 -7.39
CA SER A 92 5.51 -18.49 -7.32
C SER A 92 5.23 -18.05 -5.89
N GLN A 93 4.97 -19.00 -4.98
CA GLN A 93 4.75 -18.69 -3.56
C GLN A 93 5.95 -18.02 -2.89
N LYS A 94 7.19 -18.45 -3.21
CA LYS A 94 8.41 -17.82 -2.67
C LYS A 94 8.54 -16.37 -3.12
N TRP A 95 8.31 -16.09 -4.40
CA TRP A 95 8.37 -14.72 -4.92
C TRP A 95 7.23 -13.86 -4.38
N PHE A 96 6.02 -14.40 -4.29
CA PHE A 96 4.89 -13.70 -3.72
C PHE A 96 5.12 -13.36 -2.24
N PHE A 97 5.71 -14.27 -1.46
CA PHE A 97 6.07 -13.97 -0.06
C PHE A 97 7.06 -12.81 0.06
N ARG A 98 8.10 -12.79 -0.79
CA ARG A 98 9.06 -11.68 -0.83
C ARG A 98 8.38 -10.36 -1.18
N ALA A 99 7.51 -10.38 -2.19
CA ALA A 99 6.74 -9.23 -2.60
C ALA A 99 5.84 -8.69 -1.48
N ILE A 100 5.08 -9.55 -0.81
CA ILE A 100 4.25 -9.17 0.33
C ILE A 100 5.09 -8.58 1.46
N PHE A 101 6.20 -9.23 1.81
CA PHE A 101 7.07 -8.77 2.90
C PHE A 101 7.64 -7.37 2.61
N THR A 102 8.18 -7.15 1.41
CA THR A 102 8.74 -5.85 1.02
C THR A 102 7.65 -4.78 0.90
N SER A 103 6.46 -5.13 0.40
CA SER A 103 5.32 -4.20 0.33
C SER A 103 4.83 -3.78 1.73
N ILE A 104 4.69 -4.73 2.66
CA ILE A 104 4.31 -4.44 4.05
C ILE A 104 5.35 -3.52 4.70
N THR A 105 6.65 -3.81 4.49
CA THR A 105 7.74 -2.97 5.01
C THR A 105 7.64 -1.55 4.44
N LEU A 106 7.41 -1.41 3.15
CA LEU A 106 7.32 -0.10 2.49
C LEU A 106 6.11 0.70 2.99
N PHE A 107 4.92 0.09 3.07
CA PHE A 107 3.74 0.78 3.64
C PHE A 107 3.89 1.10 5.12
N SER A 108 4.65 0.30 5.89
CA SER A 108 4.99 0.65 7.27
C SER A 108 5.88 1.89 7.34
N LEU A 109 6.88 2.00 6.44
CA LEU A 109 7.72 3.20 6.34
C LEU A 109 6.92 4.44 5.93
N PHE A 110 6.01 4.29 4.96
CA PHE A 110 5.10 5.37 4.56
C PHE A 110 4.22 5.82 5.72
N SER A 111 3.62 4.88 6.46
CA SER A 111 2.78 5.20 7.62
C SER A 111 3.55 5.94 8.72
N ILE A 112 4.84 5.63 8.93
CA ILE A 112 5.71 6.38 9.84
C ILE A 112 5.91 7.81 9.31
N GLY A 113 6.19 7.96 8.03
CA GLY A 113 6.31 9.27 7.37
C GLY A 113 5.03 10.10 7.52
N ASP A 114 3.88 9.52 7.19
CA ASP A 114 2.57 10.18 7.30
C ASP A 114 2.28 10.63 8.73
N GLN A 115 2.66 9.82 9.73
CA GLN A 115 2.51 10.17 11.14
C GLN A 115 3.40 11.37 11.50
N VAL A 116 4.65 11.39 11.04
CA VAL A 116 5.62 12.48 11.31
C VAL A 116 5.17 13.77 10.62
N PHE A 117 4.70 13.70 9.39
CA PHE A 117 4.29 14.88 8.60
C PHE A 117 2.83 15.28 8.80
N GLY A 118 2.06 14.50 9.57
CA GLY A 118 0.67 14.79 9.91
C GLY A 118 -0.32 14.52 8.77
N ASP A 119 0.05 13.76 7.74
CA ASP A 119 -0.85 13.40 6.65
C ASP A 119 -1.76 12.22 7.06
N ARG A 120 -2.85 12.56 7.73
CA ARG A 120 -3.80 11.58 8.28
C ARG A 120 -4.54 10.80 7.21
N PHE A 121 -4.75 11.39 6.04
CA PHE A 121 -5.41 10.71 4.93
C PHE A 121 -4.53 9.61 4.35
N GLN A 122 -3.27 9.91 4.04
CA GLN A 122 -2.33 8.92 3.55
C GLN A 122 -2.04 7.82 4.59
N LEU A 123 -1.98 8.19 5.87
CA LEU A 123 -1.83 7.21 6.96
C LEU A 123 -2.94 6.16 6.94
N LEU A 124 -4.20 6.57 6.75
CA LEU A 124 -5.32 5.63 6.62
C LEU A 124 -5.17 4.77 5.36
N GLU A 125 -4.84 5.38 4.23
CA GLU A 125 -4.68 4.69 2.95
C GLU A 125 -3.58 3.61 3.03
N HIS A 126 -2.41 3.95 3.55
CA HIS A 126 -1.32 3.00 3.73
C HIS A 126 -1.66 1.90 4.74
N GLY A 127 -2.40 2.22 5.79
CA GLY A 127 -2.92 1.24 6.74
C GLY A 127 -3.90 0.25 6.10
N LEU A 128 -4.77 0.71 5.21
CA LEU A 128 -5.67 -0.15 4.43
C LEU A 128 -4.91 -1.06 3.47
N PHE A 129 -3.92 -0.54 2.73
CA PHE A 129 -3.08 -1.37 1.87
C PHE A 129 -2.33 -2.43 2.66
N TRP A 130 -1.83 -2.10 3.84
CA TRP A 130 -1.19 -3.05 4.74
C TRP A 130 -2.11 -4.22 5.11
N LEU A 131 -3.38 -3.93 5.48
CA LEU A 131 -4.38 -4.95 5.77
C LEU A 131 -4.75 -5.79 4.54
N ILE A 132 -4.91 -5.15 3.37
CA ILE A 132 -5.23 -5.85 2.11
C ILE A 132 -4.08 -6.76 1.69
N LEU A 133 -2.83 -6.39 1.94
CA LEU A 133 -1.66 -7.24 1.68
C LEU A 133 -1.69 -8.51 2.53
N ILE A 134 -1.96 -8.38 3.83
CA ILE A 134 -2.09 -9.54 4.72
C ILE A 134 -3.25 -10.43 4.27
N ALA A 135 -4.40 -9.84 3.97
CA ALA A 135 -5.55 -10.58 3.48
C ALA A 135 -5.24 -11.32 2.16
N SER A 136 -4.54 -10.66 1.24
CA SER A 136 -4.09 -11.24 -0.03
C SER A 136 -3.17 -12.45 0.18
N TRP A 137 -2.23 -12.34 1.14
CA TRP A 137 -1.33 -13.43 1.48
C TRP A 137 -2.06 -14.63 2.09
N ILE A 138 -2.93 -14.37 3.08
CA ILE A 138 -3.72 -15.42 3.75
C ILE A 138 -4.61 -16.13 2.74
N LEU A 139 -5.33 -15.39 1.90
CA LEU A 139 -6.24 -15.93 0.90
C LEU A 139 -5.48 -16.76 -0.14
N PHE A 140 -4.36 -16.25 -0.66
CA PHE A 140 -3.53 -16.95 -1.62
C PHE A 140 -3.03 -18.29 -1.07
N LYS A 141 -2.56 -18.31 0.18
CA LYS A 141 -2.10 -19.52 0.89
C LYS A 141 -3.23 -20.50 1.17
N TYR A 142 -4.37 -19.98 1.62
CA TYR A 142 -5.56 -20.81 1.90
C TYR A 142 -6.00 -21.56 0.65
N ILE A 143 -6.12 -20.86 -0.47
CA ILE A 143 -6.52 -21.47 -1.75
C ILE A 143 -5.49 -22.49 -2.23
N SER A 144 -4.19 -22.23 -2.05
CA SER A 144 -3.11 -23.14 -2.43
C SER A 144 -3.15 -24.47 -1.67
N ASN A 145 -3.45 -24.42 -0.39
CA ASN A 145 -3.44 -25.60 0.49
C ASN A 145 -4.70 -26.46 0.37
N SER A 146 -5.75 -25.99 -0.31
CA SER A 146 -7.04 -26.66 -0.36
C SER A 146 -7.13 -27.82 -1.37
N ASP A 147 -6.03 -28.19 -2.03
CA ASP A 147 -6.02 -29.30 -2.99
C ASP A 147 -5.86 -30.71 -2.35
N GLY A 148 -5.86 -30.83 -1.03
CA GLY A 148 -5.67 -32.14 -0.41
C GLY A 148 -6.26 -32.37 0.99
N LYS A 149 -6.63 -31.35 1.72
CA LYS A 149 -7.34 -31.47 3.02
C LYS A 149 -8.28 -30.30 3.16
N SER A 150 -9.53 -30.56 3.53
CA SER A 150 -10.42 -29.51 4.03
C SER A 150 -9.76 -28.90 5.27
N LEU A 151 -9.06 -27.80 5.09
CA LEU A 151 -8.65 -26.98 6.21
C LEU A 151 -9.93 -26.35 6.76
N GLU A 152 -10.50 -26.97 7.81
CA GLU A 152 -11.35 -26.22 8.71
C GLU A 152 -10.50 -25.01 9.16
N PHE A 153 -10.85 -23.84 8.64
CA PHE A 153 -10.27 -22.59 9.11
C PHE A 153 -10.81 -22.35 10.52
N LYS A 154 -10.20 -23.04 11.51
CA LYS A 154 -10.42 -22.72 12.91
C LYS A 154 -9.78 -21.36 13.15
N VAL A 155 -10.62 -20.34 13.05
CA VAL A 155 -10.22 -18.98 13.46
C VAL A 155 -9.96 -19.07 14.96
N ASP A 156 -8.69 -19.20 15.32
CA ASP A 156 -8.24 -19.22 16.70
C ASP A 156 -8.69 -17.95 17.43
N LYS A 157 -8.87 -18.06 18.76
CA LYS A 157 -9.30 -16.95 19.61
C LYS A 157 -8.39 -15.72 19.43
N GLY A 158 -7.08 -15.94 19.25
CA GLY A 158 -6.10 -14.87 18.98
C GLY A 158 -6.37 -14.13 17.69
N VAL A 159 -6.71 -14.83 16.59
CA VAL A 159 -7.03 -14.22 15.30
C VAL A 159 -8.31 -13.40 15.37
N LYS A 160 -9.34 -13.87 16.09
CA LYS A 160 -10.58 -13.10 16.32
C LYS A 160 -10.31 -11.79 17.06
N ILE A 161 -9.47 -11.84 18.10
CA ILE A 161 -9.06 -10.67 18.87
C ILE A 161 -8.27 -9.69 17.97
N ALA A 162 -7.31 -10.18 17.20
CA ALA A 162 -6.53 -9.35 16.28
C ALA A 162 -7.41 -8.65 15.22
N ILE A 163 -8.38 -9.37 14.65
CA ILE A 163 -9.37 -8.79 13.72
C ILE A 163 -10.20 -7.71 14.42
N ALA A 164 -10.71 -7.99 15.64
CA ALA A 164 -11.50 -7.03 16.40
C ALA A 164 -10.70 -5.76 16.72
N ILE A 165 -9.44 -5.90 17.14
CA ILE A 165 -8.54 -4.76 17.38
C ILE A 165 -8.28 -3.98 16.09
N GLY A 166 -8.00 -4.67 14.99
CA GLY A 166 -7.80 -4.03 13.67
C GLY A 166 -9.02 -3.23 13.22
N VAL A 167 -10.23 -3.79 13.37
CA VAL A 167 -11.49 -3.08 13.07
C VAL A 167 -11.68 -1.86 13.97
N LEU A 168 -11.39 -1.97 15.27
CA LEU A 168 -11.51 -0.84 16.20
C LEU A 168 -10.52 0.28 15.88
N ILE A 169 -9.27 -0.06 15.57
CA ILE A 169 -8.24 0.93 15.17
C ILE A 169 -8.66 1.63 13.87
N THR A 170 -9.13 0.85 12.87
CA THR A 170 -9.57 1.40 11.58
C THR A 170 -10.78 2.32 11.76
N ALA A 171 -11.77 1.90 12.56
CA ALA A 171 -12.94 2.73 12.87
C ALA A 171 -12.55 4.02 13.61
N GLY A 172 -11.68 3.93 14.61
CA GLY A 172 -11.18 5.09 15.35
C GLY A 172 -10.41 6.07 14.46
N ALA A 173 -9.53 5.57 13.61
CA ALA A 173 -8.81 6.38 12.64
C ALA A 173 -9.75 7.06 11.63
N SER A 174 -10.75 6.33 11.11
CA SER A 174 -11.74 6.86 10.18
C SER A 174 -12.58 7.98 10.80
N ILE A 175 -13.04 7.82 12.05
CA ILE A 175 -13.79 8.85 12.78
C ILE A 175 -12.91 10.09 13.00
N SER A 176 -11.64 9.91 13.41
CA SER A 176 -10.71 11.02 13.60
C SER A 176 -10.48 11.83 12.32
N ILE A 177 -10.38 11.14 11.16
CA ILE A 177 -10.20 11.79 9.85
C ILE A 177 -11.44 12.57 9.44
N ILE A 178 -12.63 12.02 9.64
CA ILE A 178 -13.90 12.69 9.34
C ILE A 178 -14.04 13.95 10.19
N ASP A 179 -13.76 13.88 11.48
CA ASP A 179 -13.82 15.04 12.38
C ASP A 179 -12.80 16.12 11.99
N PHE A 180 -11.57 15.72 11.65
CA PHE A 180 -10.53 16.65 11.20
C PHE A 180 -10.90 17.32 9.85
N SER A 181 -11.38 16.54 8.87
CA SER A 181 -11.79 17.07 7.58
C SER A 181 -12.94 18.05 7.71
N SER A 182 -13.93 17.78 8.57
CA SER A 182 -15.06 18.68 8.80
C SER A 182 -14.62 20.03 9.40
N LYS A 183 -13.67 20.02 10.33
CA LYS A 183 -13.11 21.24 10.94
C LYS A 183 -12.29 22.08 9.96
N THR A 184 -11.55 21.43 9.06
CA THR A 184 -10.75 22.11 8.04
C THR A 184 -11.65 22.80 7.01
N PHE A 185 -12.74 22.15 6.57
CA PHE A 185 -13.70 22.74 5.65
C PHE A 185 -14.45 23.93 6.24
N THR A 186 -14.83 23.88 7.51
CA THR A 186 -15.48 25.00 8.20
C THR A 186 -14.57 26.20 8.37
N ASN A 187 -13.27 26.00 8.55
CA ASN A 187 -12.30 27.10 8.64
C ASN A 187 -11.97 27.75 7.30
N VAL A 188 -12.05 27.01 6.19
CA VAL A 188 -11.83 27.55 4.82
C VAL A 188 -13.05 28.30 4.31
N SER A 189 -14.25 27.94 4.78
CA SER A 189 -15.52 28.59 4.37
C SER A 189 -15.92 29.78 5.24
N ALA A 190 -15.19 30.11 6.29
CA ALA A 190 -15.41 31.35 7.04
C ALA A 190 -15.08 32.58 6.17
N PRO A 191 -16.03 33.49 5.94
CA PRO A 191 -15.73 34.69 5.19
C PRO A 191 -14.64 35.47 5.94
N VAL A 192 -13.61 35.91 5.20
CA VAL A 192 -12.68 36.90 5.72
C VAL A 192 -13.49 38.15 5.97
N GLU A 193 -13.89 38.40 7.23
CA GLU A 193 -14.54 39.66 7.59
C GLU A 193 -13.58 40.79 7.23
N GLY A 194 -14.07 41.65 6.37
CA GLY A 194 -13.31 42.65 5.67
C GLY A 194 -12.63 43.68 6.56
N THR A 195 -11.49 44.09 6.13
CA THR A 195 -10.93 45.42 6.37
C THR A 195 -11.51 46.42 5.40
#